data_56babe2e30cc0478a7973d32d0a9d4ab
#
_entry.id   56babe2e30cc0478a7973d32d0a9d4ab
#
_cell.length_a   1.000
_cell.length_b   1.000
_cell.length_c   1.000
_cell.angle_alpha   90.00
_cell.angle_beta   90.00
_cell.angle_gamma   90.00
#
_symmetry.space_group_name_H-M   'P 1'
#
loop_
_entity.id
_entity.type
_entity.pdbx_description
1 polymer ?
#
loop_
_entity_poly.entity_id
_entity_poly.type
_entity_poly.pdbx_seq_one_letter_code
_entity_poly.pdbx_strand_id
1 'polypeptide(L)'
;FDGTRIAHPAVVSLAEAELDRVLSYRPNQIEVQRDDVYVTAGDLLAITTTRGERTEAGLRRNLRIGMHSLGEWLAGTGAVAIDDHIEDLAMAELCRVQVWQWRHHGIELTNGFTVDEALIRRLATSEHQNLRKSLGEAEWSSGRFDEAFSILLDLVLAEDLADFIPHQTAGLH
;
A
#
# COMPACT_ATOMS: atom_id res chain seq x y z
N PHE A 1 -10.16 -8.71 -18.85
CA PHE A 1 -10.01 -7.26 -18.79
C PHE A 1 -9.68 -6.75 -20.18
N ASP A 2 -10.27 -5.62 -20.59
CA ASP A 2 -10.09 -5.01 -21.91
C ASP A 2 -9.21 -3.76 -21.83
N GLY A 3 -8.74 -3.44 -20.65
CA GLY A 3 -7.87 -2.31 -20.35
C GLY A 3 -7.45 -2.29 -18.88
N THR A 4 -6.55 -1.39 -18.55
CA THR A 4 -6.08 -1.16 -17.20
C THR A 4 -5.76 0.32 -16.97
N ARG A 5 -5.75 0.76 -15.73
CA ARG A 5 -5.24 2.07 -15.34
C ARG A 5 -3.73 2.00 -15.20
N ILE A 6 -3.03 2.93 -15.82
CA ILE A 6 -1.58 3.09 -15.73
C ILE A 6 -1.27 4.30 -14.86
N ALA A 7 -0.51 4.10 -13.80
CA ALA A 7 -0.08 5.18 -12.89
C ALA A 7 1.25 5.82 -13.30
N HIS A 8 2.06 5.15 -14.13
CA HIS A 8 3.38 5.65 -14.53
C HIS A 8 3.65 5.36 -16.03
N PRO A 9 4.13 6.35 -16.81
CA PRO A 9 4.32 6.18 -18.26
C PRO A 9 5.24 5.02 -18.67
N ALA A 10 6.25 4.69 -17.85
CA ALA A 10 7.21 3.62 -18.15
C ALA A 10 6.58 2.21 -18.25
N VAL A 11 5.38 1.99 -17.72
CA VAL A 11 4.70 0.69 -17.79
C VAL A 11 3.63 0.59 -18.89
N VAL A 12 3.43 1.65 -19.68
CA VAL A 12 2.41 1.68 -20.75
C VAL A 12 2.67 0.58 -21.77
N SER A 13 3.89 0.52 -22.32
CA SER A 13 4.23 -0.46 -23.35
C SER A 13 4.14 -1.90 -22.85
N LEU A 14 4.44 -2.15 -21.59
CA LEU A 14 4.29 -3.47 -20.98
C LEU A 14 2.80 -3.87 -20.89
N ALA A 15 1.96 -2.95 -20.44
CA ALA A 15 0.52 -3.19 -20.33
C ALA A 15 -0.13 -3.39 -21.71
N GLU A 16 0.25 -2.60 -22.72
CA GLU A 16 -0.19 -2.76 -24.10
C GLU A 16 0.20 -4.14 -24.65
N ALA A 17 1.45 -4.56 -24.48
CA ALA A 17 1.91 -5.85 -24.94
C ALA A 17 1.13 -7.03 -24.31
N GLU A 18 0.80 -6.94 -23.01
CA GLU A 18 -0.01 -7.95 -22.33
C GLU A 18 -1.47 -7.96 -22.78
N LEU A 19 -2.07 -6.80 -23.01
CA LEU A 19 -3.43 -6.69 -23.54
C LEU A 19 -3.49 -7.22 -24.99
N ASP A 20 -2.54 -6.86 -25.84
CA ASP A 20 -2.47 -7.33 -27.22
C ASP A 20 -2.31 -8.85 -27.30
N ARG A 21 -1.52 -9.45 -26.40
CA ARG A 21 -1.36 -10.90 -26.32
C ARG A 21 -2.69 -11.61 -26.03
N VAL A 22 -3.56 -11.04 -25.22
CA VAL A 22 -4.85 -11.62 -24.83
C VAL A 22 -5.96 -11.28 -25.81
N LEU A 23 -6.04 -10.01 -26.22
CA LEU A 23 -7.09 -9.50 -27.09
C LEU A 23 -6.83 -9.88 -28.56
N SER A 24 -5.53 -9.96 -28.96
CA SER A 24 -5.13 -10.19 -30.35
C SER A 24 -5.74 -9.11 -31.26
N TYR A 25 -6.60 -9.50 -32.20
CA TYR A 25 -7.30 -8.61 -33.10
C TYR A 25 -8.68 -8.11 -32.59
N ARG A 26 -9.09 -8.53 -31.39
CA ARG A 26 -10.39 -8.16 -30.81
C ARG A 26 -10.26 -6.85 -30.04
N PRO A 27 -11.22 -5.94 -30.15
CA PRO A 27 -11.19 -4.68 -29.38
C PRO A 27 -11.53 -4.88 -27.88
N ASN A 28 -12.18 -6.00 -27.53
CA ASN A 28 -12.60 -6.32 -26.15
C ASN A 28 -12.94 -7.80 -26.01
N GLN A 29 -13.30 -8.21 -24.80
CA GLN A 29 -13.71 -9.57 -24.42
C GLN A 29 -15.17 -9.67 -23.99
N ILE A 30 -16.04 -8.78 -24.44
CA ILE A 30 -17.44 -8.72 -24.01
C ILE A 30 -18.20 -10.02 -24.29
N GLU A 31 -17.78 -10.80 -25.29
CA GLU A 31 -18.39 -12.08 -25.64
C GLU A 31 -17.91 -13.24 -24.73
N VAL A 32 -16.86 -13.01 -23.93
CA VAL A 32 -16.34 -14.03 -23.01
C VAL A 32 -17.20 -14.05 -21.77
N GLN A 33 -18.21 -14.92 -21.76
CA GLN A 33 -19.00 -15.19 -20.58
C GLN A 33 -18.18 -16.01 -19.59
N ARG A 34 -18.31 -15.71 -18.31
CA ARG A 34 -17.62 -16.42 -17.22
C ARG A 34 -18.61 -17.33 -16.48
N ASP A 35 -19.32 -18.16 -17.24
CA ASP A 35 -20.30 -19.12 -16.72
C ASP A 35 -19.67 -20.19 -15.80
N ASP A 36 -18.36 -20.30 -15.85
CA ASP A 36 -17.53 -21.13 -14.96
C ASP A 36 -17.36 -20.53 -13.55
N VAL A 37 -17.73 -19.27 -13.34
CA VAL A 37 -17.54 -18.55 -12.07
C VAL A 37 -18.86 -18.44 -11.33
N TYR A 38 -18.91 -19.06 -10.17
CA TYR A 38 -20.03 -18.92 -9.23
C TYR A 38 -19.50 -18.40 -7.90
N VAL A 39 -19.96 -17.22 -7.48
CA VAL A 39 -19.55 -16.57 -6.23
C VAL A 39 -20.79 -16.21 -5.42
N THR A 40 -20.83 -16.69 -4.19
CA THR A 40 -21.88 -16.36 -3.23
C THR A 40 -21.52 -15.16 -2.36
N ALA A 41 -22.50 -14.57 -1.69
CA ALA A 41 -22.24 -13.56 -0.66
C ALA A 41 -21.33 -14.10 0.47
N GLY A 42 -21.46 -15.39 0.82
CA GLY A 42 -20.59 -16.05 1.79
C GLY A 42 -19.14 -16.10 1.35
N ASP A 43 -18.87 -16.36 0.06
CA ASP A 43 -17.51 -16.38 -0.49
C ASP A 43 -16.85 -14.98 -0.43
N LEU A 44 -17.64 -13.93 -0.71
CA LEU A 44 -17.15 -12.54 -0.64
C LEU A 44 -16.82 -12.09 0.80
N LEU A 45 -17.51 -12.66 1.79
CA LEU A 45 -17.31 -12.35 3.21
C LEU A 45 -16.33 -13.29 3.90
N ALA A 46 -15.83 -14.32 3.22
CA ALA A 46 -14.97 -15.35 3.78
C ALA A 46 -13.51 -14.88 3.92
N ILE A 47 -13.28 -13.82 4.68
CA ILE A 47 -11.95 -13.21 4.90
C ILE A 47 -10.94 -14.23 5.45
N THR A 48 -11.39 -15.16 6.28
CA THR A 48 -10.54 -16.19 6.89
C THR A 48 -10.00 -17.22 5.89
N THR A 49 -10.62 -17.34 4.71
CA THR A 49 -10.17 -18.22 3.64
C THR A 49 -9.19 -17.53 2.67
N THR A 50 -9.01 -16.23 2.81
CA THR A 50 -8.05 -15.47 2.01
C THR A 50 -6.64 -15.98 2.27
N ARG A 51 -5.96 -16.38 1.18
CA ARG A 51 -4.59 -16.87 1.26
C ARG A 51 -3.63 -15.74 1.61
N GLY A 52 -2.62 -16.04 2.38
CA GLY A 52 -1.56 -15.13 2.79
C GLY A 52 -1.16 -15.33 4.24
N GLU A 53 0.05 -14.96 4.56
CA GLU A 53 0.60 -15.04 5.91
C GLU A 53 0.75 -13.63 6.49
N ARG A 54 0.56 -13.51 7.80
CA ARG A 54 0.79 -12.28 8.55
C ARG A 54 2.21 -12.29 9.07
N THR A 55 3.13 -11.75 8.28
CA THR A 55 4.57 -11.77 8.58
C THR A 55 5.08 -10.43 9.08
N GLU A 56 6.17 -10.44 9.85
CA GLU A 56 6.88 -9.19 10.21
C GLU A 56 7.40 -8.47 8.95
N ALA A 57 7.83 -9.21 7.93
CA ALA A 57 8.26 -8.63 6.66
C ALA A 57 7.12 -7.86 5.96
N GLY A 58 5.90 -8.42 5.97
CA GLY A 58 4.71 -7.75 5.45
C GLY A 58 4.36 -6.49 6.24
N LEU A 59 4.44 -6.54 7.58
CA LEU A 59 4.22 -5.38 8.44
C LEU A 59 5.25 -4.27 8.17
N ARG A 60 6.54 -4.62 8.05
CA ARG A 60 7.61 -3.69 7.69
C ARG A 60 7.38 -3.05 6.32
N ARG A 61 7.00 -3.88 5.33
CA ARG A 61 6.68 -3.39 3.99
C ARG A 61 5.55 -2.37 4.01
N ASN A 62 4.47 -2.62 4.73
CA ASN A 62 3.36 -1.67 4.87
C ASN A 62 3.82 -0.34 5.50
N LEU A 63 4.60 -0.41 6.58
CA LEU A 63 5.15 0.79 7.22
C LEU A 63 6.05 1.58 6.26
N ARG A 64 6.94 0.91 5.52
CA ARG A 64 7.85 1.55 4.57
C ARG A 64 7.10 2.18 3.39
N ILE A 65 6.18 1.44 2.75
CA ILE A 65 5.37 1.97 1.63
C ILE A 65 4.53 3.15 2.10
N GLY A 66 3.86 3.01 3.26
CA GLY A 66 3.06 4.09 3.83
C GLY A 66 3.86 5.38 4.05
N MET A 67 5.06 5.28 4.65
CA MET A 67 5.94 6.43 4.87
C MET A 67 6.47 7.03 3.56
N HIS A 68 6.95 6.18 2.65
CA HIS A 68 7.56 6.62 1.39
C HIS A 68 6.53 7.31 0.50
N SER A 69 5.41 6.65 0.22
CA SER A 69 4.36 7.23 -0.62
C SER A 69 3.75 8.50 -0.02
N LEU A 70 3.56 8.54 1.30
CA LEU A 70 3.05 9.73 1.98
C LEU A 70 4.06 10.88 1.95
N GLY A 71 5.37 10.61 2.15
CA GLY A 71 6.41 11.63 2.11
C GLY A 71 6.56 12.29 0.75
N GLU A 72 6.50 11.50 -0.31
CA GLU A 72 6.48 11.97 -1.70
C GLU A 72 5.21 12.76 -2.01
N TRP A 73 4.05 12.26 -1.57
CA TRP A 73 2.78 12.94 -1.78
C TRP A 73 2.73 14.31 -1.09
N LEU A 74 3.21 14.41 0.14
CA LEU A 74 3.32 15.68 0.87
C LEU A 74 4.29 16.66 0.18
N ALA A 75 5.26 16.16 -0.58
CA ALA A 75 6.16 16.95 -1.40
C ALA A 75 5.59 17.28 -2.79
N GLY A 76 4.39 16.79 -3.14
CA GLY A 76 3.72 17.05 -4.40
C GLY A 76 3.87 15.96 -5.46
N THR A 77 4.51 14.83 -5.14
CA THR A 77 4.68 13.69 -6.06
C THR A 77 3.52 12.71 -5.92
N GLY A 78 2.74 12.51 -6.98
CA GLY A 78 1.51 11.69 -6.94
C GLY A 78 1.73 10.18 -6.98
N ALA A 79 2.88 9.72 -7.48
CA ALA A 79 3.24 8.30 -7.55
C ALA A 79 4.75 8.11 -7.55
N VAL A 80 5.22 7.06 -6.90
CA VAL A 80 6.65 6.75 -6.72
C VAL A 80 6.93 5.28 -6.97
N ALA A 81 8.11 4.96 -7.50
CA ALA A 81 8.55 3.58 -7.66
C ALA A 81 9.15 3.05 -6.34
N ILE A 82 8.56 1.98 -5.79
CA ILE A 82 9.02 1.32 -4.57
C ILE A 82 9.08 -0.19 -4.86
N ASP A 83 10.25 -0.81 -4.70
CA ASP A 83 10.45 -2.25 -4.90
C ASP A 83 9.85 -2.76 -6.23
N ASP A 84 10.16 -2.12 -7.34
CA ASP A 84 9.67 -2.43 -8.70
C ASP A 84 8.13 -2.29 -8.88
N HIS A 85 7.44 -1.65 -7.95
CA HIS A 85 6.02 -1.31 -8.03
C HIS A 85 5.83 0.19 -8.07
N ILE A 86 4.76 0.64 -8.72
CA ILE A 86 4.33 2.04 -8.67
C ILE A 86 3.30 2.16 -7.56
N GLU A 87 3.68 2.87 -6.52
CA GLU A 87 2.87 3.11 -5.33
C GLU A 87 2.38 4.56 -5.30
N ASP A 88 1.20 4.78 -4.78
CA ASP A 88 0.57 6.09 -4.67
C ASP A 88 -0.08 6.27 -3.28
N LEU A 89 -0.78 7.38 -3.08
CA LEU A 89 -1.47 7.64 -1.82
C LEU A 89 -2.55 6.60 -1.50
N ALA A 90 -3.19 6.00 -2.51
CA ALA A 90 -4.17 4.95 -2.27
C ALA A 90 -3.52 3.70 -1.67
N MET A 91 -2.29 3.39 -2.08
CA MET A 91 -1.52 2.30 -1.47
C MET A 91 -1.06 2.66 -0.05
N ALA A 92 -0.63 3.90 0.19
CA ALA A 92 -0.33 4.37 1.55
C ALA A 92 -1.53 4.20 2.49
N GLU A 93 -2.73 4.49 1.98
CA GLU A 93 -4.00 4.33 2.71
C GLU A 93 -4.28 2.86 3.04
N LEU A 94 -4.12 1.95 2.07
CA LEU A 94 -4.28 0.51 2.30
C LEU A 94 -3.28 -0.01 3.34
N CYS A 95 -2.02 0.40 3.23
CA CYS A 95 -0.96 0.02 4.18
C CYS A 95 -1.28 0.51 5.60
N ARG A 96 -1.69 1.77 5.74
CA ARG A 96 -2.10 2.37 7.02
C ARG A 96 -3.26 1.59 7.67
N VAL A 97 -4.33 1.38 6.91
CA VAL A 97 -5.52 0.67 7.40
C VAL A 97 -5.17 -0.74 7.84
N GLN A 98 -4.35 -1.46 7.07
CA GLN A 98 -3.95 -2.81 7.43
C GLN A 98 -3.10 -2.85 8.71
N VAL A 99 -2.15 -1.92 8.88
CA VAL A 99 -1.35 -1.82 10.12
C VAL A 99 -2.24 -1.50 11.31
N TRP A 100 -3.16 -0.54 11.16
CA TRP A 100 -4.13 -0.19 12.20
C TRP A 100 -4.98 -1.40 12.59
N GLN A 101 -5.56 -2.11 11.62
CA GLN A 101 -6.38 -3.30 11.85
C GLN A 101 -5.60 -4.40 12.58
N TRP A 102 -4.36 -4.66 12.16
CA TRP A 102 -3.55 -5.70 12.80
C TRP A 102 -3.24 -5.37 14.25
N ARG A 103 -2.98 -4.11 14.57
CA ARG A 103 -2.82 -3.65 15.95
C ARG A 103 -4.13 -3.71 16.72
N HIS A 104 -5.21 -3.15 16.16
CA HIS A 104 -6.51 -3.07 16.83
C HIS A 104 -7.05 -4.44 17.22
N HIS A 105 -6.83 -5.44 16.37
CA HIS A 105 -7.26 -6.82 16.61
C HIS A 105 -6.19 -7.72 17.26
N GLY A 106 -5.06 -7.18 17.66
CA GLY A 106 -3.99 -7.95 18.32
C GLY A 106 -3.53 -9.15 17.50
N ILE A 107 -3.34 -8.96 16.18
CA ILE A 107 -2.97 -10.03 15.26
C ILE A 107 -1.61 -10.61 15.64
N GLU A 108 -1.53 -11.94 15.74
CA GLU A 108 -0.27 -12.66 15.90
C GLU A 108 0.38 -12.90 14.52
N LEU A 109 1.66 -12.54 14.42
CA LEU A 109 2.49 -12.78 13.24
C LEU A 109 3.04 -14.21 13.24
N THR A 110 3.47 -14.68 12.08
CA THR A 110 4.04 -16.04 11.91
C THR A 110 5.26 -16.34 12.78
N ASN A 111 5.94 -15.32 13.28
CA ASN A 111 7.05 -15.43 14.22
C ASN A 111 6.63 -15.38 15.71
N GLY A 112 5.34 -15.40 16.00
CA GLY A 112 4.77 -15.41 17.35
C GLY A 112 4.67 -14.05 18.04
N PHE A 113 5.06 -12.94 17.39
CA PHE A 113 4.87 -11.60 17.94
C PHE A 113 3.45 -11.12 17.69
N THR A 114 2.81 -10.57 18.71
CA THR A 114 1.55 -9.83 18.57
C THR A 114 1.83 -8.43 18.06
N VAL A 115 1.03 -7.98 17.11
CA VAL A 115 1.10 -6.60 16.58
C VAL A 115 0.50 -5.65 17.62
N ASP A 116 1.37 -5.02 18.41
CA ASP A 116 1.06 -4.01 19.40
C ASP A 116 1.75 -2.67 19.08
N GLU A 117 1.49 -1.67 19.87
CA GLU A 117 2.10 -0.35 19.73
C GLU A 117 3.63 -0.38 19.81
N ALA A 118 4.18 -1.17 20.74
CA ALA A 118 5.63 -1.26 20.95
C ALA A 118 6.33 -1.86 19.72
N LEU A 119 5.75 -2.92 19.15
CA LEU A 119 6.24 -3.53 17.91
C LEU A 119 6.17 -2.54 16.75
N ILE A 120 5.03 -1.88 16.55
CA ILE A 120 4.86 -0.90 15.45
C ILE A 120 5.89 0.23 15.58
N ARG A 121 6.04 0.86 16.75
CA ARG A 121 7.01 1.95 16.95
C ARG A 121 8.44 1.51 16.66
N ARG A 122 8.82 0.33 17.13
CA ARG A 122 10.15 -0.24 16.88
C ARG A 122 10.39 -0.50 15.40
N LEU A 123 9.44 -1.13 14.71
CA LEU A 123 9.57 -1.44 13.30
C LEU A 123 9.52 -0.18 12.43
N ALA A 124 8.61 0.76 12.71
CA ALA A 124 8.49 2.02 11.98
C ALA A 124 9.77 2.84 12.09
N THR A 125 10.36 2.95 13.29
CA THR A 125 11.65 3.64 13.48
C THR A 125 12.77 2.98 12.67
N SER A 126 12.81 1.65 12.67
CA SER A 126 13.80 0.91 11.87
C SER A 126 13.61 1.15 10.37
N GLU A 127 12.36 1.08 9.87
CA GLU A 127 12.06 1.31 8.45
C GLU A 127 12.30 2.78 8.03
N HIS A 128 12.02 3.75 8.89
CA HIS A 128 12.34 5.15 8.66
C HIS A 128 13.87 5.37 8.48
N GLN A 129 14.69 4.77 9.34
CA GLN A 129 16.15 4.82 9.20
C GLN A 129 16.66 4.11 7.94
N ASN A 130 16.05 2.97 7.59
CA ASN A 130 16.39 2.22 6.40
C ASN A 130 16.01 3.01 5.14
N LEU A 131 14.83 3.63 5.12
CA LEU A 131 14.37 4.47 4.02
C LEU A 131 15.33 5.64 3.79
N ARG A 132 15.72 6.37 4.85
CA ARG A 132 16.69 7.46 4.73
C ARG A 132 18.02 7.01 4.13
N LYS A 133 18.51 5.83 4.54
CA LYS A 133 19.75 5.27 3.99
C LYS A 133 19.63 4.88 2.52
N SER A 134 18.47 4.35 2.11
CA SER A 134 18.23 3.91 0.72
C SER A 134 18.07 5.08 -0.24
N LEU A 135 17.39 6.14 0.17
CA LEU A 135 17.15 7.34 -0.65
C LEU A 135 18.41 8.22 -0.71
N GLY A 136 19.17 8.30 0.38
CA GLY A 136 20.28 9.23 0.52
C GLY A 136 19.82 10.66 0.82
N GLU A 137 20.77 11.52 1.19
CA GLU A 137 20.45 12.87 1.71
C GLU A 137 19.79 13.80 0.68
N ALA A 138 20.10 13.65 -0.61
CA ALA A 138 19.52 14.52 -1.65
C ALA A 138 18.02 14.28 -1.82
N GLU A 139 17.63 13.02 -1.98
CA GLU A 139 16.23 12.63 -2.13
C GLU A 139 15.47 12.79 -0.81
N TRP A 140 16.12 12.44 0.32
CA TRP A 140 15.53 12.66 1.64
C TRP A 140 15.16 14.13 1.88
N SER A 141 16.03 15.06 1.48
CA SER A 141 15.83 16.50 1.66
C SER A 141 14.75 17.09 0.73
N SER A 142 14.46 16.45 -0.38
CA SER A 142 13.39 16.88 -1.30
C SER A 142 11.99 16.38 -0.91
N GLY A 143 11.92 15.28 -0.14
CA GLY A 143 10.68 14.73 0.37
C GLY A 143 10.33 15.27 1.77
N ARG A 144 9.16 14.85 2.28
CA ARG A 144 8.68 15.18 3.65
C ARG A 144 8.56 13.92 4.51
N PHE A 145 9.62 13.10 4.54
CA PHE A 145 9.60 11.75 5.12
C PHE A 145 9.54 11.74 6.66
N ASP A 146 10.15 12.71 7.34
CA ASP A 146 10.04 12.84 8.80
C ASP A 146 8.62 13.18 9.23
N GLU A 147 7.94 14.03 8.47
CA GLU A 147 6.55 14.37 8.69
C GLU A 147 5.62 13.20 8.36
N ALA A 148 5.85 12.52 7.24
CA ALA A 148 5.11 11.31 6.87
C ALA A 148 5.23 10.22 7.93
N PHE A 149 6.42 10.04 8.51
CA PHE A 149 6.63 9.13 9.64
C PHE A 149 5.75 9.48 10.83
N SER A 150 5.71 10.75 11.22
CA SER A 150 4.90 11.21 12.36
C SER A 150 3.41 11.02 12.09
N ILE A 151 2.92 11.47 10.94
CA ILE A 151 1.51 11.32 10.53
C ILE A 151 1.11 9.85 10.48
N LEU A 152 1.93 8.99 9.84
CA LEU A 152 1.61 7.57 9.74
C LEU A 152 1.52 6.92 11.12
N LEU A 153 2.46 7.22 12.03
CA LEU A 153 2.43 6.68 13.40
C LEU A 153 1.19 7.13 14.14
N ASP A 154 0.83 8.40 14.10
CA ASP A 154 -0.35 8.92 14.76
C ASP A 154 -1.62 8.21 14.26
N LEU A 155 -1.72 8.01 12.93
CA LEU A 155 -2.88 7.35 12.31
C LEU A 155 -2.97 5.85 12.62
N VAL A 156 -1.85 5.11 12.61
CA VAL A 156 -1.88 3.66 12.89
C VAL A 156 -2.00 3.34 14.37
N LEU A 157 -1.67 4.29 15.24
CA LEU A 157 -1.76 4.15 16.68
C LEU A 157 -3.02 4.79 17.28
N ALA A 158 -3.82 5.50 16.49
CA ALA A 158 -5.07 6.07 16.92
C ALA A 158 -6.04 4.99 17.45
N GLU A 159 -6.85 5.34 18.45
CA GLU A 159 -7.87 4.44 18.98
C GLU A 159 -8.92 4.11 17.92
N ASP A 160 -9.43 5.14 17.25
CA ASP A 160 -10.38 5.03 16.15
C ASP A 160 -9.68 5.09 14.79
N LEU A 161 -10.22 4.35 13.82
CA LEU A 161 -9.74 4.44 12.45
C LEU A 161 -10.09 5.80 11.84
N ALA A 162 -9.09 6.59 11.54
CA ALA A 162 -9.28 7.86 10.84
C ALA A 162 -9.80 7.62 9.41
N ASP A 163 -10.71 8.48 8.93
CA ASP A 163 -11.40 8.29 7.65
C ASP A 163 -10.46 8.25 6.44
N PHE A 164 -9.68 9.29 6.23
CA PHE A 164 -8.84 9.40 5.02
C PHE A 164 -7.63 10.31 5.28
N ILE A 165 -6.43 9.91 4.84
CA ILE A 165 -5.19 10.68 5.06
C ILE A 165 -5.30 12.15 4.63
N PRO A 166 -5.79 12.50 3.42
CA PRO A 166 -5.89 13.89 3.01
C PRO A 166 -6.75 14.76 3.93
N HIS A 167 -7.76 14.20 4.59
CA HIS A 167 -8.55 14.95 5.58
C HIS A 167 -7.74 15.27 6.82
N GLN A 168 -6.80 14.41 7.20
CA GLN A 168 -5.92 14.58 8.36
C GLN A 168 -4.76 15.54 8.07
N THR A 169 -4.42 15.71 6.80
CA THR A 169 -3.30 16.55 6.32
C THR A 169 -3.80 17.85 5.67
N ALA A 170 -5.09 18.15 5.73
CA ALA A 170 -5.66 19.37 5.18
C ALA A 170 -5.03 20.60 5.86
N GLY A 171 -4.35 21.42 5.07
CA GLY A 171 -3.62 22.61 5.54
C GLY A 171 -2.10 22.44 5.67
N LEU A 172 -1.56 21.27 5.32
CA LEU A 172 -0.11 21.03 5.30
C LEU A 172 0.51 21.26 3.89
N HIS A 173 -0.29 21.70 2.92
CA HIS A 173 0.13 21.99 1.52
C HIS A 173 0.32 23.49 1.32
#